data_dcd5b5e1768f1c4cdbbe99f448c8d99d
#
_entry.id   dcd5b5e1768f1c4cdbbe99f448c8d99d
#
_cell.length_a   1.000
_cell.length_b   1.000
_cell.length_c   1.000
_cell.angle_alpha   90.00
_cell.angle_beta   90.00
_cell.angle_gamma   90.00
#
_symmetry.space_group_name_H-M   'P 1'
#
loop_
_entity.id
_entity.type
_entity.pdbx_description
1 polymer ?
#
loop_
_entity_poly.entity_id
_entity_poly.type
_entity_poly.pdbx_seq_one_letter_code
_entity_poly.pdbx_strand_id
1 'polypeptide(L)'
;MIVWNGIIVDGHTRYAILRQHPEIQYTILEKDFANRHEAIIWICKNQLGRRNLTPEQRNYVLGKQYEAEKLSRGGAHPRSVAPPSEPPIVQNEQLKWTGSATCDRIAAEYGVSRSTVLRAETFAKSMDAAEEAVPGTRQDILSGKLKTTDKAISAIAKAPHEERPALVQQLYQPKPDKPMRRTPKGAAVAQYKAIEEISAKMEQPAGPLEQSDILAELEDALHLMISRWNTCLAHNPDHRSACQAGIRRLAEEGVHYLQTMAQDDAGPSYQTGIPQ
;
A
#
# COMPACT_ATOMS: atom_id res chain seq x y z
N MET A 1 -10.71 -29.64 6.49
CA MET A 1 -9.29 -29.32 6.65
C MET A 1 -8.54 -29.82 5.43
N ILE A 2 -7.48 -29.15 5.01
CA ILE A 2 -6.63 -29.60 3.89
C ILE A 2 -5.31 -30.11 4.47
N VAL A 3 -4.95 -31.33 4.06
CA VAL A 3 -3.79 -32.07 4.58
C VAL A 3 -2.91 -32.52 3.41
N TRP A 4 -1.60 -32.52 3.60
CA TRP A 4 -0.59 -33.05 2.67
C TRP A 4 0.42 -33.88 3.47
N ASN A 5 0.56 -35.15 3.10
CA ASN A 5 1.46 -36.09 3.78
C ASN A 5 1.30 -36.08 5.33
N GLY A 6 0.07 -36.04 5.82
CA GLY A 6 -0.23 -36.00 7.24
C GLY A 6 -0.05 -34.63 7.92
N ILE A 7 0.37 -33.59 7.17
CA ILE A 7 0.59 -32.22 7.68
C ILE A 7 -0.61 -31.35 7.30
N ILE A 8 -1.16 -30.60 8.25
CA ILE A 8 -2.25 -29.66 7.99
C ILE A 8 -1.68 -28.48 7.22
N VAL A 9 -2.20 -28.26 6.00
CA VAL A 9 -1.82 -27.16 5.11
C VAL A 9 -2.79 -25.98 5.24
N ASP A 10 -4.08 -26.25 5.46
CA ASP A 10 -5.10 -25.25 5.79
C ASP A 10 -6.10 -25.76 6.82
N GLY A 11 -6.52 -24.87 7.71
CA GLY A 11 -7.53 -25.13 8.70
C GLY A 11 -7.00 -25.39 10.12
N HIS A 12 -5.82 -24.90 10.48
CA HIS A 12 -5.24 -25.04 11.83
C HIS A 12 -6.17 -24.54 12.94
N THR A 13 -6.83 -23.38 12.75
CA THR A 13 -7.78 -22.86 13.74
C THR A 13 -8.99 -23.78 13.89
N ARG A 14 -9.51 -24.31 12.78
CA ARG A 14 -10.60 -25.28 12.79
C ARG A 14 -10.17 -26.56 13.53
N TYR A 15 -8.97 -27.04 13.26
CA TYR A 15 -8.41 -28.21 13.94
C TYR A 15 -8.27 -27.99 15.45
N ALA A 16 -7.80 -26.82 15.89
CA ALA A 16 -7.69 -26.50 17.31
C ALA A 16 -9.05 -26.52 18.02
N ILE A 17 -10.10 -26.02 17.36
CA ILE A 17 -11.49 -26.09 17.87
C ILE A 17 -12.01 -27.54 17.90
N LEU A 18 -11.82 -28.27 16.79
CA LEU A 18 -12.29 -29.65 16.68
C LEU A 18 -11.65 -30.60 17.69
N ARG A 19 -10.42 -30.32 18.11
CA ARG A 19 -9.77 -31.06 19.20
C ARG A 19 -10.49 -30.90 20.56
N GLN A 20 -11.16 -29.78 20.77
CA GLN A 20 -11.93 -29.49 21.99
C GLN A 20 -13.38 -30.00 21.89
N HIS A 21 -13.83 -30.25 20.67
CA HIS A 21 -15.21 -30.65 20.35
C HIS A 21 -15.24 -31.92 19.50
N PRO A 22 -14.92 -33.10 20.07
CA PRO A 22 -14.84 -34.36 19.33
C PRO A 22 -16.19 -34.82 18.75
N GLU A 23 -17.30 -34.25 19.23
CA GLU A 23 -18.67 -34.51 18.73
C GLU A 23 -18.91 -33.90 17.34
N ILE A 24 -18.08 -32.97 16.90
CA ILE A 24 -18.24 -32.29 15.60
C ILE A 24 -17.61 -33.15 14.50
N GLN A 25 -18.42 -33.61 13.56
CA GLN A 25 -17.93 -34.29 12.38
C GLN A 25 -17.25 -33.33 11.42
N TYR A 26 -16.13 -33.76 10.85
CA TYR A 26 -15.39 -32.95 9.89
C TYR A 26 -14.78 -33.77 8.75
N THR A 27 -14.56 -33.15 7.62
CA THR A 27 -13.96 -33.78 6.46
C THR A 27 -12.49 -33.35 6.32
N ILE A 28 -11.63 -34.32 6.03
CA ILE A 28 -10.24 -34.09 5.63
C ILE A 28 -10.17 -34.21 4.11
N LEU A 29 -9.63 -33.18 3.47
CA LEU A 29 -9.31 -33.20 2.05
C LEU A 29 -7.80 -33.36 1.92
N GLU A 30 -7.37 -34.47 1.37
CA GLU A 30 -5.96 -34.67 1.03
C GLU A 30 -5.67 -33.99 -0.30
N LYS A 31 -4.58 -33.22 -0.34
CA LYS A 31 -4.14 -32.48 -1.52
C LYS A 31 -2.67 -32.73 -1.74
N ASP A 32 -2.35 -33.27 -2.91
CA ASP A 32 -0.96 -33.55 -3.29
C ASP A 32 -0.24 -32.30 -3.79
N PHE A 33 1.03 -32.18 -3.39
CA PHE A 33 1.98 -31.21 -3.89
C PHE A 33 3.27 -31.93 -4.28
N ALA A 34 3.88 -31.55 -5.40
CA ALA A 34 5.10 -32.17 -5.88
C ALA A 34 6.29 -31.98 -4.90
N ASN A 35 6.30 -30.86 -4.17
CA ASN A 35 7.32 -30.55 -3.20
C ASN A 35 6.84 -29.49 -2.18
N ARG A 36 7.67 -29.26 -1.14
CA ARG A 36 7.39 -28.30 -0.08
C ARG A 36 7.21 -26.87 -0.62
N HIS A 37 7.90 -26.47 -1.65
CA HIS A 37 7.80 -25.11 -2.20
C HIS A 37 6.44 -24.89 -2.87
N GLU A 38 5.91 -25.89 -3.57
CA GLU A 38 4.55 -25.82 -4.12
C GLU A 38 3.49 -25.69 -3.03
N ALA A 39 3.61 -26.45 -1.95
CA ALA A 39 2.73 -26.32 -0.81
C ALA A 39 2.77 -24.91 -0.21
N ILE A 40 3.96 -24.33 -0.04
CA ILE A 40 4.15 -22.94 0.45
C ILE A 40 3.52 -21.94 -0.52
N ILE A 41 3.74 -22.07 -1.82
CA ILE A 41 3.13 -21.20 -2.86
C ILE A 41 1.61 -21.25 -2.74
N TRP A 42 1.05 -22.45 -2.64
CA TRP A 42 -0.39 -22.63 -2.51
C TRP A 42 -0.95 -21.98 -1.23
N ILE A 43 -0.27 -22.18 -0.09
CA ILE A 43 -0.65 -21.52 1.18
C ILE A 43 -0.61 -20.00 1.02
N CYS A 44 0.46 -19.45 0.46
CA CYS A 44 0.61 -18.01 0.28
C CYS A 44 -0.49 -17.43 -0.61
N LYS A 45 -0.81 -18.08 -1.72
CA LYS A 45 -1.91 -17.65 -2.61
C LYS A 45 -3.26 -17.62 -1.90
N ASN A 46 -3.57 -18.65 -1.13
CA ASN A 46 -4.81 -18.68 -0.35
C ASN A 46 -4.86 -17.62 0.74
N GLN A 47 -3.72 -17.33 1.39
CA GLN A 47 -3.66 -16.27 2.39
C GLN A 47 -3.82 -14.88 1.75
N LEU A 48 -3.15 -14.61 0.61
CA LEU A 48 -3.24 -13.33 -0.09
C LEU A 48 -4.63 -13.04 -0.66
N GLY A 49 -5.43 -14.09 -0.91
CA GLY A 49 -6.85 -13.96 -1.28
C GLY A 49 -7.77 -13.55 -0.13
N ARG A 50 -7.30 -13.55 1.11
CA ARG A 50 -8.12 -13.16 2.27
C ARG A 50 -8.19 -11.63 2.40
N ARG A 51 -9.38 -11.12 2.76
CA ARG A 51 -9.63 -9.67 2.87
C ARG A 51 -9.03 -9.02 4.12
N ASN A 52 -8.73 -9.80 5.16
CA ASN A 52 -8.42 -9.31 6.52
C ASN A 52 -6.93 -9.40 6.88
N LEU A 53 -6.03 -9.33 5.91
CA LEU A 53 -4.59 -9.27 6.18
C LEU A 53 -4.17 -7.84 6.52
N THR A 54 -3.36 -7.68 7.58
CA THR A 54 -2.66 -6.42 7.82
C THR A 54 -1.63 -6.17 6.71
N PRO A 55 -1.19 -4.92 6.50
CA PRO A 55 -0.13 -4.61 5.53
C PRO A 55 1.14 -5.44 5.75
N GLU A 56 1.54 -5.64 7.01
CA GLU A 56 2.71 -6.44 7.39
C GLU A 56 2.52 -7.92 7.05
N GLN A 57 1.33 -8.49 7.35
CA GLN A 57 1.00 -9.86 6.98
C GLN A 57 1.00 -10.06 5.49
N ARG A 58 0.38 -9.13 4.74
CA ARG A 58 0.36 -9.17 3.28
C ARG A 58 1.78 -9.12 2.69
N ASN A 59 2.61 -8.21 3.21
CA ASN A 59 4.00 -8.05 2.78
C ASN A 59 4.82 -9.31 3.06
N TYR A 60 4.68 -9.89 4.26
CA TYR A 60 5.36 -11.13 4.62
C TYR A 60 4.97 -12.30 3.71
N VAL A 61 3.66 -12.52 3.50
CA VAL A 61 3.15 -13.62 2.68
C VAL A 61 3.56 -13.46 1.21
N LEU A 62 3.53 -12.23 0.67
CA LEU A 62 3.98 -11.92 -0.70
C LEU A 62 5.47 -12.25 -0.87
N GLY A 63 6.30 -11.89 0.12
CA GLY A 63 7.73 -12.19 0.14
C GLY A 63 8.01 -13.70 0.18
N LYS A 64 7.28 -14.43 1.01
CA LYS A 64 7.39 -15.90 1.11
C LYS A 64 6.95 -16.61 -0.16
N GLN A 65 5.91 -16.12 -0.83
CA GLN A 65 5.51 -16.66 -2.14
C GLN A 65 6.63 -16.48 -3.17
N TYR A 66 7.19 -15.28 -3.27
CA TYR A 66 8.25 -15.00 -4.22
C TYR A 66 9.50 -15.86 -3.96
N GLU A 67 9.89 -16.00 -2.69
CA GLU A 67 11.01 -16.86 -2.28
C GLU A 67 10.76 -18.33 -2.69
N ALA A 68 9.60 -18.89 -2.37
CA ALA A 68 9.23 -20.25 -2.68
C ALA A 68 9.19 -20.51 -4.20
N GLU A 69 8.67 -19.56 -4.98
CA GLU A 69 8.63 -19.69 -6.45
C GLU A 69 10.00 -19.63 -7.10
N LYS A 70 10.92 -18.80 -6.55
CA LYS A 70 12.32 -18.80 -7.00
C LYS A 70 12.97 -20.15 -6.78
N LEU A 71 12.76 -20.76 -5.63
CA LEU A 71 13.34 -22.06 -5.27
C LEU A 71 12.68 -23.20 -6.06
N SER A 72 11.37 -23.17 -6.26
CA SER A 72 10.67 -24.18 -7.06
C SER A 72 11.10 -24.22 -8.52
N ARG A 73 11.52 -23.09 -9.08
CA ARG A 73 11.94 -22.97 -10.49
C ARG A 73 13.46 -23.03 -10.72
N GLY A 74 14.23 -23.54 -9.75
CA GLY A 74 15.68 -23.64 -9.87
C GLY A 74 16.39 -22.31 -9.61
N GLY A 75 16.01 -21.62 -8.52
CA GLY A 75 16.77 -20.48 -7.99
C GLY A 75 18.21 -20.90 -7.78
N ALA A 76 19.16 -20.07 -8.25
CA ALA A 76 20.57 -20.32 -8.35
C ALA A 76 21.13 -21.27 -7.27
N HIS A 77 21.55 -22.45 -7.69
CA HIS A 77 22.48 -23.24 -6.88
C HIS A 77 23.70 -22.37 -6.57
N PRO A 78 24.22 -22.40 -5.34
CA PRO A 78 25.55 -21.86 -5.11
C PRO A 78 26.47 -22.46 -6.18
N ARG A 79 27.17 -21.62 -6.89
CA ARG A 79 28.15 -22.02 -7.92
C ARG A 79 29.06 -23.10 -7.32
N SER A 80 28.76 -24.35 -7.57
CA SER A 80 29.76 -25.41 -7.46
C SER A 80 30.84 -25.06 -8.49
N VAL A 81 32.02 -24.77 -8.00
CA VAL A 81 33.22 -24.59 -8.81
C VAL A 81 33.47 -25.95 -9.49
N ALA A 82 32.99 -26.09 -10.72
CA ALA A 82 33.37 -27.19 -11.59
C ALA A 82 34.60 -26.75 -12.38
N PRO A 83 35.60 -27.67 -12.56
CA PRO A 83 36.79 -27.37 -13.34
C PRO A 83 36.47 -27.15 -14.82
N PRO A 84 37.35 -26.45 -15.56
CA PRO A 84 37.07 -26.08 -16.94
C PRO A 84 37.24 -27.29 -17.86
N SER A 85 36.16 -27.74 -18.45
CA SER A 85 36.20 -28.66 -19.62
C SER A 85 35.19 -28.19 -20.65
N GLU A 86 35.75 -27.82 -21.80
CA GLU A 86 35.27 -27.65 -23.15
C GLU A 86 33.81 -27.29 -23.46
N PRO A 87 33.56 -26.44 -24.48
CA PRO A 87 32.25 -25.89 -24.78
C PRO A 87 31.43 -26.87 -25.62
N PRO A 88 30.19 -27.21 -25.26
CA PRO A 88 29.25 -27.73 -26.22
C PRO A 88 28.58 -26.57 -26.94
N ILE A 89 28.77 -26.54 -28.26
CA ILE A 89 27.94 -25.78 -29.19
C ILE A 89 26.55 -26.39 -29.14
N VAL A 90 25.61 -25.73 -28.48
CA VAL A 90 24.19 -25.92 -28.75
C VAL A 90 23.51 -24.56 -28.69
N GLN A 91 23.17 -24.10 -29.89
CA GLN A 91 22.16 -23.06 -30.09
C GLN A 91 20.87 -23.51 -29.42
N ASN A 92 20.51 -22.88 -28.32
CA ASN A 92 19.16 -22.87 -27.87
C ASN A 92 18.91 -21.50 -27.18
N GLU A 93 18.33 -20.59 -27.95
CA GLU A 93 17.72 -19.38 -27.46
C GLU A 93 16.50 -19.73 -26.61
N GLN A 94 16.70 -20.43 -25.52
CA GLN A 94 15.68 -20.63 -24.49
C GLN A 94 16.03 -19.76 -23.28
N LEU A 95 15.41 -18.57 -23.32
CA LEU A 95 14.98 -17.82 -22.14
C LEU A 95 15.94 -17.93 -20.95
N LYS A 96 16.87 -16.98 -20.85
CA LYS A 96 17.49 -16.61 -19.59
C LYS A 96 16.38 -16.27 -18.60
N TRP A 97 15.93 -17.26 -17.86
CA TRP A 97 15.04 -17.13 -16.72
C TRP A 97 15.78 -16.41 -15.60
N THR A 98 15.87 -15.11 -15.72
CA THR A 98 16.33 -14.25 -14.63
C THR A 98 15.21 -14.20 -13.61
N GLY A 99 15.54 -14.12 -12.32
CA GLY A 99 14.56 -13.89 -11.24
C GLY A 99 13.63 -12.68 -11.46
N SER A 100 13.93 -11.89 -12.48
CA SER A 100 13.12 -10.85 -13.09
C SER A 100 11.74 -11.35 -13.52
N ALA A 101 11.66 -12.44 -14.29
CA ALA A 101 10.37 -12.92 -14.83
C ALA A 101 9.39 -13.39 -13.74
N THR A 102 9.89 -14.04 -12.67
CA THR A 102 9.03 -14.45 -11.55
C THR A 102 8.52 -13.25 -10.77
N CYS A 103 9.38 -12.25 -10.54
CA CYS A 103 9.02 -11.02 -9.85
C CYS A 103 7.96 -10.23 -10.62
N ASP A 104 8.13 -10.08 -11.93
CA ASP A 104 7.21 -9.34 -12.80
C ASP A 104 5.85 -10.03 -12.89
N ARG A 105 5.83 -11.38 -12.94
CA ARG A 105 4.58 -12.15 -12.92
C ARG A 105 3.81 -11.99 -11.62
N ILE A 106 4.48 -12.09 -10.48
CA ILE A 106 3.85 -11.88 -9.16
C ILE A 106 3.38 -10.43 -9.03
N ALA A 107 4.17 -9.46 -9.49
CA ALA A 107 3.78 -8.06 -9.50
C ALA A 107 2.48 -7.82 -10.28
N ALA A 108 2.36 -8.43 -11.47
CA ALA A 108 1.14 -8.38 -12.29
C ALA A 108 -0.04 -9.11 -11.64
N GLU A 109 0.19 -10.30 -11.05
CA GLU A 109 -0.84 -11.12 -10.39
C GLU A 109 -1.53 -10.36 -9.24
N TYR A 110 -0.77 -9.58 -8.47
CA TYR A 110 -1.29 -8.84 -7.30
C TYR A 110 -1.48 -7.34 -7.51
N GLY A 111 -1.24 -6.83 -8.72
CA GLY A 111 -1.39 -5.40 -9.03
C GLY A 111 -0.41 -4.50 -8.28
N VAL A 112 0.79 -4.98 -8.00
CA VAL A 112 1.83 -4.24 -7.28
C VAL A 112 3.06 -4.01 -8.16
N SER A 113 3.93 -3.07 -7.76
CA SER A 113 5.17 -2.85 -8.50
C SER A 113 6.19 -3.96 -8.23
N ARG A 114 7.08 -4.20 -9.19
CA ARG A 114 8.22 -5.11 -9.04
C ARG A 114 9.05 -4.79 -7.79
N SER A 115 9.28 -3.51 -7.51
CA SER A 115 10.02 -3.07 -6.32
C SER A 115 9.31 -3.45 -5.02
N THR A 116 7.98 -3.49 -5.01
CA THR A 116 7.19 -3.96 -3.87
C THR A 116 7.44 -5.45 -3.60
N VAL A 117 7.46 -6.28 -4.63
CA VAL A 117 7.76 -7.72 -4.47
C VAL A 117 9.16 -7.96 -3.92
N LEU A 118 10.17 -7.22 -4.42
CA LEU A 118 11.54 -7.32 -3.92
C LEU A 118 11.70 -6.84 -2.47
N ARG A 119 11.00 -5.77 -2.09
CA ARG A 119 10.95 -5.32 -0.69
C ARG A 119 10.25 -6.34 0.20
N ALA A 120 9.18 -6.96 -0.28
CA ALA A 120 8.47 -8.01 0.42
C ALA A 120 9.38 -9.24 0.67
N GLU A 121 10.20 -9.66 -0.30
CA GLU A 121 11.21 -10.71 -0.09
C GLU A 121 12.21 -10.33 1.00
N THR A 122 12.76 -9.12 0.92
CA THR A 122 13.71 -8.62 1.93
C THR A 122 13.08 -8.58 3.31
N PHE A 123 11.84 -8.10 3.39
CA PHE A 123 11.08 -8.06 4.64
C PHE A 123 10.85 -9.47 5.20
N ALA A 124 10.40 -10.42 4.38
CA ALA A 124 10.15 -11.80 4.81
C ALA A 124 11.42 -12.47 5.34
N LYS A 125 12.54 -12.35 4.63
CA LYS A 125 13.84 -12.88 5.08
C LYS A 125 14.30 -12.23 6.39
N SER A 126 14.08 -10.95 6.54
CA SER A 126 14.45 -10.22 7.75
C SER A 126 13.59 -10.64 8.94
N MET A 127 12.31 -10.91 8.71
CA MET A 127 11.40 -11.45 9.72
C MET A 127 11.80 -12.87 10.17
N ASP A 128 12.19 -13.71 9.22
CA ASP A 128 12.64 -15.07 9.53
C ASP A 128 13.96 -15.04 10.33
N ALA A 129 14.89 -14.14 10.00
CA ALA A 129 16.12 -13.96 10.75
C ALA A 129 15.87 -13.42 12.18
N ALA A 130 14.86 -12.56 12.36
CA ALA A 130 14.45 -12.09 13.68
C ALA A 130 13.79 -13.20 14.51
N GLU A 131 12.96 -14.05 13.89
CA GLU A 131 12.33 -15.20 14.52
C GLU A 131 13.35 -16.27 14.93
N GLU A 132 14.38 -16.50 14.10
CA GLU A 132 15.48 -17.40 14.39
C GLU A 132 16.28 -16.93 15.62
N ALA A 133 16.51 -15.62 15.72
CA ALA A 133 17.24 -15.01 16.82
C ALA A 133 16.44 -15.00 18.14
N VAL A 134 15.16 -14.68 18.08
CA VAL A 134 14.23 -14.65 19.23
C VAL A 134 12.87 -15.19 18.79
N PRO A 135 12.53 -16.43 19.16
CA PRO A 135 11.25 -17.05 18.84
C PRO A 135 10.06 -16.21 19.33
N GLY A 136 9.03 -16.10 18.48
CA GLY A 136 7.82 -15.31 18.75
C GLY A 136 7.85 -13.87 18.20
N THR A 137 9.02 -13.35 17.84
CA THR A 137 9.16 -11.99 17.31
C THR A 137 8.32 -11.77 16.05
N ARG A 138 8.31 -12.74 15.14
CA ARG A 138 7.50 -12.69 13.92
C ARG A 138 6.01 -12.55 14.24
N GLN A 139 5.52 -13.35 15.18
CA GLN A 139 4.11 -13.31 15.57
C GLN A 139 3.74 -11.97 16.21
N ASP A 140 4.59 -11.40 17.04
CA ASP A 140 4.36 -10.10 17.68
C ASP A 140 4.33 -8.97 16.67
N ILE A 141 5.17 -9.00 15.64
CA ILE A 141 5.14 -8.01 14.54
C ILE A 141 3.90 -8.20 13.68
N LEU A 142 3.59 -9.43 13.23
CA LEU A 142 2.45 -9.71 12.38
C LEU A 142 1.09 -9.50 13.06
N SER A 143 1.04 -9.60 14.40
CA SER A 143 -0.15 -9.28 15.20
C SER A 143 -0.28 -7.78 15.52
N GLY A 144 0.73 -6.97 15.21
CA GLY A 144 0.77 -5.55 15.50
C GLY A 144 1.12 -5.19 16.94
N LYS A 145 1.46 -6.17 17.78
CA LYS A 145 1.93 -5.93 19.16
C LYS A 145 3.26 -5.19 19.15
N LEU A 146 4.16 -5.57 18.25
CA LEU A 146 5.44 -4.93 18.06
C LEU A 146 5.47 -4.12 16.78
N LYS A 147 5.46 -2.79 16.90
CA LYS A 147 5.59 -1.88 15.75
C LYS A 147 7.05 -1.70 15.39
N THR A 148 7.40 -2.03 14.17
CA THR A 148 8.76 -1.92 13.66
C THR A 148 8.80 -1.21 12.31
N THR A 149 9.99 -0.87 11.84
CA THR A 149 10.23 -0.31 10.52
C THR A 149 11.02 -1.29 9.67
N ASP A 150 10.81 -1.28 8.35
CA ASP A 150 11.56 -2.13 7.40
C ASP A 150 13.07 -1.97 7.57
N LYS A 151 13.53 -0.75 7.90
CA LYS A 151 14.94 -0.47 8.15
C LYS A 151 15.48 -1.20 9.39
N ALA A 152 14.71 -1.21 10.47
CA ALA A 152 15.11 -1.85 11.72
C ALA A 152 15.19 -3.38 11.59
N ILE A 153 14.17 -3.99 10.94
CA ILE A 153 14.17 -5.44 10.67
C ILE A 153 15.27 -5.82 9.68
N SER A 154 15.48 -5.03 8.64
CA SER A 154 16.56 -5.28 7.66
C SER A 154 17.94 -5.18 8.28
N ALA A 155 18.13 -4.35 9.32
CA ALA A 155 19.38 -4.28 10.06
C ALA A 155 19.67 -5.59 10.81
N ILE A 156 18.64 -6.23 11.39
CA ILE A 156 18.78 -7.53 12.07
C ILE A 156 19.26 -8.62 11.10
N ALA A 157 18.67 -8.69 9.92
CA ALA A 157 19.07 -9.68 8.92
C ALA A 157 20.50 -9.50 8.41
N LYS A 158 20.99 -8.26 8.37
CA LYS A 158 22.35 -7.92 7.94
C LYS A 158 23.40 -8.11 9.03
N ALA A 159 22.99 -8.12 10.30
CA ALA A 159 23.89 -8.27 11.43
C ALA A 159 24.42 -9.70 11.55
N PRO A 160 25.64 -9.88 12.12
CA PRO A 160 26.13 -11.19 12.50
C PRO A 160 25.13 -11.92 13.40
N HIS A 161 25.11 -13.25 13.32
CA HIS A 161 24.15 -14.07 14.07
C HIS A 161 24.17 -13.81 15.57
N GLU A 162 25.35 -13.55 16.14
CA GLU A 162 25.55 -13.28 17.56
C GLU A 162 24.91 -11.97 18.04
N GLU A 163 24.84 -10.97 17.19
CA GLU A 163 24.29 -9.64 17.51
C GLU A 163 22.76 -9.54 17.32
N ARG A 164 22.18 -10.46 16.54
CA ARG A 164 20.75 -10.44 16.19
C ARG A 164 19.83 -10.43 17.42
N PRO A 165 20.06 -11.25 18.46
CA PRO A 165 19.19 -11.24 19.63
C PRO A 165 19.15 -9.88 20.35
N ALA A 166 20.32 -9.21 20.46
CA ALA A 166 20.40 -7.88 21.07
C ALA A 166 19.64 -6.82 20.26
N LEU A 167 19.74 -6.87 18.93
CA LEU A 167 19.01 -5.98 18.05
C LEU A 167 17.50 -6.23 18.09
N VAL A 168 17.07 -7.48 18.21
CA VAL A 168 15.65 -7.83 18.40
C VAL A 168 15.15 -7.28 19.74
N GLN A 169 15.90 -7.43 20.82
CA GLN A 169 15.53 -6.86 22.12
C GLN A 169 15.40 -5.34 22.09
N GLN A 170 16.20 -4.64 21.29
CA GLN A 170 16.05 -3.19 21.09
C GLN A 170 14.70 -2.81 20.43
N LEU A 171 14.10 -3.70 19.63
CA LEU A 171 12.78 -3.45 19.07
C LEU A 171 11.68 -3.42 20.15
N TYR A 172 11.83 -4.18 21.22
CA TYR A 172 10.88 -4.21 22.34
C TYR A 172 11.06 -3.04 23.32
N GLN A 173 12.17 -2.32 23.24
CA GLN A 173 12.35 -1.13 24.06
C GLN A 173 11.47 0.00 23.56
N PRO A 174 10.81 0.75 24.47
CA PRO A 174 10.09 1.94 24.07
C PRO A 174 11.07 2.89 23.36
N LYS A 175 10.75 3.24 22.13
CA LYS A 175 11.57 4.21 21.38
C LYS A 175 11.59 5.50 22.19
N PRO A 176 12.78 6.04 22.49
CA PRO A 176 12.83 7.38 23.07
C PRO A 176 12.06 8.30 22.15
N ASP A 177 11.22 9.17 22.73
CA ASP A 177 10.49 10.17 21.99
C ASP A 177 11.46 10.84 21.03
N LYS A 178 11.20 10.66 19.73
CA LYS A 178 12.03 11.33 18.73
C LYS A 178 11.95 12.81 19.05
N PRO A 179 13.07 13.50 19.27
CA PRO A 179 13.03 14.94 19.36
C PRO A 179 12.31 15.41 18.10
N MET A 180 11.20 16.12 18.30
CA MET A 180 10.37 16.64 17.23
C MET A 180 11.29 17.21 16.17
N ARG A 181 11.27 16.62 14.97
CA ARG A 181 12.19 16.96 13.90
C ARG A 181 12.05 18.46 13.70
N ARG A 182 13.07 19.22 14.14
CA ARG A 182 13.10 20.67 13.97
C ARG A 182 13.00 20.91 12.48
N THR A 183 11.78 21.18 12.01
CA THR A 183 11.60 21.79 10.69
C THR A 183 12.47 23.03 10.62
N PRO A 184 13.10 23.32 9.47
CA PRO A 184 13.91 24.51 9.34
C PRO A 184 13.12 25.69 9.89
N LYS A 185 13.63 26.32 10.95
CA LYS A 185 12.99 27.46 11.60
C LYS A 185 12.83 28.56 10.55
N GLY A 186 11.64 28.79 10.10
CA GLY A 186 11.29 29.86 9.17
C GLY A 186 10.07 29.56 8.32
N ALA A 187 10.14 28.59 7.42
CA ALA A 187 9.08 28.34 6.44
C ALA A 187 7.83 27.67 7.03
N ALA A 188 8.01 26.68 7.93
CA ALA A 188 6.87 26.01 8.55
C ALA A 188 6.17 26.88 9.62
N VAL A 189 6.93 27.67 10.37
CA VAL A 189 6.36 28.61 11.35
C VAL A 189 5.58 29.71 10.64
N ALA A 190 6.05 30.17 9.49
CA ALA A 190 5.32 31.12 8.65
C ALA A 190 4.03 30.53 8.08
N GLN A 191 4.06 29.25 7.63
CA GLN A 191 2.87 28.54 7.18
C GLN A 191 1.86 28.28 8.32
N TYR A 192 2.33 27.85 9.50
CA TYR A 192 1.45 27.64 10.64
C TYR A 192 0.83 28.95 11.15
N LYS A 193 1.63 30.04 11.20
CA LYS A 193 1.08 31.36 11.52
C LYS A 193 0.07 31.86 10.49
N ALA A 194 0.34 31.64 9.20
CA ALA A 194 -0.61 32.01 8.16
C ALA A 194 -1.91 31.19 8.25
N ILE A 195 -1.82 29.88 8.56
CA ILE A 195 -3.00 29.01 8.78
C ILE A 195 -3.73 29.45 10.06
N GLU A 196 -3.03 29.75 11.13
CA GLU A 196 -3.60 30.23 12.39
C GLU A 196 -4.28 31.59 12.24
N GLU A 197 -3.68 32.50 11.48
CA GLU A 197 -4.26 33.80 11.12
C GLU A 197 -5.50 33.68 10.23
N ILE A 198 -5.49 32.73 9.26
CA ILE A 198 -6.67 32.40 8.44
C ILE A 198 -7.75 31.77 9.28
N SER A 199 -7.41 30.81 10.15
CA SER A 199 -8.37 30.16 11.06
C SER A 199 -8.99 31.15 12.05
N ALA A 200 -8.18 32.03 12.63
CA ALA A 200 -8.65 33.08 13.53
C ALA A 200 -9.54 34.11 12.82
N LYS A 201 -9.27 34.39 11.53
CA LYS A 201 -10.17 35.23 10.70
C LYS A 201 -11.47 34.53 10.34
N MET A 202 -11.45 33.18 10.19
CA MET A 202 -12.67 32.38 9.96
C MET A 202 -13.52 32.20 11.22
N GLU A 203 -12.94 32.27 12.45
CA GLU A 203 -13.64 32.18 13.72
C GLU A 203 -14.19 33.51 14.19
N GLN A 204 -13.74 34.63 13.66
CA GLN A 204 -14.40 35.91 13.93
C GLN A 204 -15.73 35.96 13.19
N PRO A 205 -16.87 36.25 13.87
CA PRO A 205 -18.11 36.49 13.15
C PRO A 205 -17.82 37.64 12.18
N ALA A 206 -17.94 37.35 10.90
CA ALA A 206 -17.76 38.34 9.85
C ALA A 206 -18.69 39.51 10.18
N GLY A 207 -18.11 40.65 10.48
CA GLY A 207 -18.88 41.90 10.52
C GLY A 207 -19.56 42.09 9.16
N PRO A 208 -20.55 42.95 9.03
CA PRO A 208 -21.17 43.20 7.75
C PRO A 208 -20.06 43.51 6.73
N LEU A 209 -19.94 42.66 5.71
CA LEU A 209 -18.96 42.82 4.64
C LEU A 209 -19.21 44.17 3.97
N GLU A 210 -18.17 44.92 3.75
CA GLU A 210 -18.29 46.16 2.94
C GLU A 210 -18.58 45.75 1.48
N GLN A 211 -19.25 46.63 0.76
CA GLN A 211 -19.63 46.37 -0.63
C GLN A 211 -18.42 46.01 -1.51
N SER A 212 -17.26 46.61 -1.25
CA SER A 212 -16.00 46.31 -1.89
C SER A 212 -15.53 44.89 -1.65
N ASP A 213 -15.72 44.33 -0.44
CA ASP A 213 -15.28 42.99 -0.07
C ASP A 213 -16.14 41.92 -0.74
N ILE A 214 -17.45 42.18 -0.87
CA ILE A 214 -18.39 41.30 -1.57
C ILE A 214 -18.03 41.24 -3.06
N LEU A 215 -17.75 42.37 -3.69
CA LEU A 215 -17.36 42.41 -5.10
C LEU A 215 -16.02 41.71 -5.35
N ALA A 216 -15.04 41.91 -4.47
CA ALA A 216 -13.74 41.25 -4.59
C ALA A 216 -13.88 39.72 -4.47
N GLU A 217 -14.70 39.22 -3.52
CA GLU A 217 -14.95 37.78 -3.36
C GLU A 217 -15.64 37.16 -4.58
N LEU A 218 -16.62 37.88 -5.17
CA LEU A 218 -17.27 37.41 -6.39
C LEU A 218 -16.33 37.42 -7.59
N GLU A 219 -15.44 38.39 -7.70
CA GLU A 219 -14.42 38.47 -8.75
C GLU A 219 -13.42 37.33 -8.63
N ASP A 220 -12.91 37.05 -7.44
CA ASP A 220 -11.99 35.94 -7.17
C ASP A 220 -12.66 34.58 -7.45
N ALA A 221 -13.91 34.39 -7.08
CA ALA A 221 -14.67 33.17 -7.37
C ALA A 221 -14.83 32.94 -8.87
N LEU A 222 -15.12 34.00 -9.63
CA LEU A 222 -15.23 33.94 -11.09
C LEU A 222 -13.89 33.59 -11.74
N HIS A 223 -12.82 34.23 -11.33
CA HIS A 223 -11.47 33.94 -11.85
C HIS A 223 -11.02 32.51 -11.53
N LEU A 224 -11.34 32.01 -10.34
CA LEU A 224 -11.05 30.63 -9.95
C LEU A 224 -11.81 29.63 -10.81
N MET A 225 -13.10 29.89 -11.09
CA MET A 225 -13.91 29.05 -11.98
C MET A 225 -13.32 29.00 -13.38
N ILE A 226 -13.00 30.16 -13.97
CA ILE A 226 -12.40 30.26 -15.31
C ILE A 226 -11.06 29.51 -15.37
N SER A 227 -10.21 29.70 -14.37
CA SER A 227 -8.89 29.03 -14.28
C SER A 227 -9.04 27.51 -14.20
N ARG A 228 -9.98 27.00 -13.42
CA ARG A 228 -10.24 25.56 -13.31
C ARG A 228 -10.76 24.96 -14.61
N TRP A 229 -11.65 25.65 -15.31
CA TRP A 229 -12.16 25.20 -16.59
C TRP A 229 -11.05 25.14 -17.64
N ASN A 230 -10.24 26.21 -17.74
CA ASN A 230 -9.11 26.25 -18.65
C ASN A 230 -8.11 25.13 -18.38
N THR A 231 -7.77 24.88 -17.11
CA THR A 231 -6.87 23.81 -16.71
C THR A 231 -7.44 22.44 -17.07
N CYS A 232 -8.72 22.20 -16.77
CA CYS A 232 -9.38 20.93 -17.08
C CYS A 232 -9.38 20.65 -18.59
N LEU A 233 -9.74 21.64 -19.41
CA LEU A 233 -9.79 21.51 -20.86
C LEU A 233 -8.40 21.41 -21.51
N ALA A 234 -7.40 22.07 -20.95
CA ALA A 234 -6.02 21.98 -21.41
C ALA A 234 -5.39 20.62 -21.17
N HIS A 235 -5.72 19.96 -20.04
CA HIS A 235 -5.21 18.63 -19.70
C HIS A 235 -5.98 17.49 -20.39
N ASN A 236 -7.14 17.76 -21.01
CA ASN A 236 -7.99 16.76 -21.64
C ASN A 236 -8.45 17.19 -23.05
N PRO A 237 -7.52 17.49 -23.97
CA PRO A 237 -7.85 18.03 -25.30
C PRO A 237 -8.72 17.05 -26.11
N ASP A 238 -8.46 15.75 -26.00
CA ASP A 238 -9.16 14.71 -26.76
C ASP A 238 -10.64 14.54 -26.35
N HIS A 239 -11.00 14.91 -25.14
CA HIS A 239 -12.35 14.81 -24.63
C HIS A 239 -13.18 16.07 -24.85
N ARG A 240 -12.59 17.17 -25.32
CA ARG A 240 -13.26 18.46 -25.49
C ARG A 240 -14.43 18.40 -26.46
N SER A 241 -14.28 17.69 -27.57
CA SER A 241 -15.35 17.52 -28.58
C SER A 241 -16.50 16.66 -28.05
N ALA A 242 -16.18 15.57 -27.34
CA ALA A 242 -17.17 14.67 -26.75
C ALA A 242 -17.99 15.35 -25.63
N CYS A 243 -17.37 16.26 -24.88
CA CYS A 243 -18.01 16.99 -23.78
C CYS A 243 -18.67 18.31 -24.21
N GLN A 244 -18.61 18.69 -25.49
CA GLN A 244 -19.04 20.02 -25.96
C GLN A 244 -20.51 20.37 -25.64
N ALA A 245 -21.40 19.41 -25.73
CA ALA A 245 -22.82 19.60 -25.37
C ALA A 245 -23.01 19.88 -23.88
N GLY A 246 -22.29 19.14 -23.04
CA GLY A 246 -22.29 19.36 -21.60
C GLY A 246 -21.67 20.70 -21.18
N ILE A 247 -20.57 21.09 -21.83
CA ILE A 247 -19.91 22.38 -21.60
C ILE A 247 -20.85 23.52 -21.96
N ARG A 248 -21.57 23.43 -23.10
CA ARG A 248 -22.55 24.43 -23.50
C ARG A 248 -23.67 24.58 -22.49
N ARG A 249 -24.26 23.47 -22.04
CA ARG A 249 -25.31 23.47 -21.02
C ARG A 249 -24.84 24.16 -19.73
N LEU A 250 -23.65 23.79 -19.22
CA LEU A 250 -23.09 24.38 -18.02
C LEU A 250 -22.78 25.88 -18.17
N ALA A 251 -22.33 26.29 -19.36
CA ALA A 251 -22.12 27.70 -19.66
C ALA A 251 -23.43 28.50 -19.69
N GLU A 252 -24.48 27.95 -20.30
CA GLU A 252 -25.84 28.56 -20.35
C GLU A 252 -26.42 28.68 -18.93
N GLU A 253 -26.26 27.64 -18.10
CA GLU A 253 -26.70 27.64 -16.71
C GLU A 253 -25.94 28.71 -15.90
N GLY A 254 -24.61 28.81 -16.05
CA GLY A 254 -23.79 29.81 -15.40
C GLY A 254 -24.16 31.24 -15.82
N VAL A 255 -24.37 31.49 -17.12
CA VAL A 255 -24.80 32.81 -17.63
C VAL A 255 -26.17 33.18 -17.10
N HIS A 256 -27.10 32.24 -17.08
CA HIS A 256 -28.46 32.45 -16.55
C HIS A 256 -28.41 32.82 -15.06
N TYR A 257 -27.61 32.06 -14.27
CA TYR A 257 -27.41 32.34 -12.84
C TYR A 257 -26.84 33.76 -12.59
N LEU A 258 -25.79 34.12 -13.31
CA LEU A 258 -25.15 35.44 -13.17
C LEU A 258 -26.11 36.58 -13.61
N GLN A 259 -26.92 36.37 -14.63
CA GLN A 259 -27.92 37.33 -15.08
C GLN A 259 -29.01 37.51 -14.04
N THR A 260 -29.47 36.42 -13.39
CA THR A 260 -30.45 36.49 -12.31
C THR A 260 -29.90 37.25 -11.11
N MET A 261 -28.67 36.95 -10.72
CA MET A 261 -27.98 37.68 -9.65
C MET A 261 -27.85 39.18 -9.91
N ALA A 262 -27.68 39.57 -11.17
CA ALA A 262 -27.54 40.97 -11.55
C ALA A 262 -28.87 41.74 -11.66
N GLN A 263 -30.00 41.02 -11.69
CA GLN A 263 -31.33 41.62 -11.92
C GLN A 263 -32.21 41.66 -10.66
N ASP A 264 -31.92 40.79 -9.65
CA ASP A 264 -32.79 40.68 -8.48
C ASP A 264 -32.23 41.51 -7.30
N ASP A 265 -33.07 42.46 -6.81
CA ASP A 265 -32.85 43.13 -5.51
C ASP A 265 -33.10 42.20 -4.28
N ALA A 266 -33.66 41.00 -4.53
CA ALA A 266 -33.87 39.96 -3.54
C ALA A 266 -33.08 38.71 -3.98
N GLY A 267 -31.92 38.43 -3.34
CA GLY A 267 -31.04 37.33 -3.71
C GLY A 267 -31.72 35.95 -3.87
N PRO A 268 -31.27 35.10 -4.78
CA PRO A 268 -31.85 33.80 -5.06
C PRO A 268 -31.80 32.88 -3.84
N SER A 269 -32.97 32.35 -3.44
CA SER A 269 -33.06 31.29 -2.43
C SER A 269 -32.59 29.96 -3.03
N TYR A 270 -31.29 29.71 -3.02
CA TYR A 270 -30.74 28.40 -3.37
C TYR A 270 -30.90 27.45 -2.17
N GLN A 271 -31.76 26.48 -2.29
CA GLN A 271 -31.75 25.30 -1.44
C GLN A 271 -30.53 24.45 -1.84
N THR A 272 -29.50 24.43 -0.99
CA THR A 272 -28.38 23.48 -1.10
C THR A 272 -28.90 22.08 -0.80
N GLY A 273 -29.43 21.40 -1.83
CA GLY A 273 -29.69 19.98 -1.79
C GLY A 273 -28.36 19.22 -1.81
N ILE A 274 -27.76 18.97 -0.65
CA ILE A 274 -26.73 17.95 -0.49
C ILE A 274 -27.49 16.62 -0.41
N PRO A 275 -27.38 15.68 -1.35
CA PRO A 275 -27.91 14.34 -1.17
C PRO A 275 -27.10 13.66 -0.08
N GLN A 276 -27.79 13.10 0.92
CA GLN A 276 -27.25 12.26 1.98
C GLN A 276 -26.72 10.92 1.42
#